data_651f1559896b5281cc1cfef81e15a361
#
_entry.id   651f1559896b5281cc1cfef81e15a361
#
_cell.length_a   1.000
_cell.length_b   1.000
_cell.length_c   1.000
_cell.angle_alpha   90.00
_cell.angle_beta   90.00
_cell.angle_gamma   90.00
#
_symmetry.space_group_name_H-M   'P 1'
#
loop_
_entity.id
_entity.type
_entity.pdbx_description
1 polymer ?
#
loop_
_entity_poly.entity_id
_entity_poly.type
_entity_poly.pdbx_seq_one_letter_code
_entity_poly.pdbx_strand_id
1 'polypeptide(L)'
;MRAWRARLASLGDGEVRTFDYPYMRAGKRRSPDRLPVLIDAHRAELAELRATAVGPVFLIGKSMGGRIGCHLALEEPVAGLVCLGYPLKSGSTGALRDQVLLALQTPVLFVQGTRDPLCPLDLLAEVRARMSAPSTLLIVDGGDHSLAVSATARKARGETQADSDARVLEAIRSFCDNLCVTARAP
;
A
#
# COMPACT_ATOMS: atom_id res chain seq x y z
N MET A 1 -1.55 6.33 -8.65
CA MET A 1 -2.26 6.85 -7.44
C MET A 1 -3.44 7.77 -7.73
N ARG A 2 -3.45 8.60 -8.79
CA ARG A 2 -4.57 9.57 -9.04
C ARG A 2 -5.98 8.94 -9.00
N ALA A 3 -6.17 7.78 -9.65
CA ALA A 3 -7.46 7.08 -9.61
C ALA A 3 -7.84 6.59 -8.20
N TRP A 4 -6.86 6.13 -7.42
CA TRP A 4 -7.08 5.72 -6.02
C TRP A 4 -7.34 6.90 -5.09
N ARG A 5 -6.76 8.08 -5.35
CA ARG A 5 -7.06 9.30 -4.58
C ARG A 5 -8.55 9.61 -4.57
N ALA A 6 -9.18 9.65 -5.74
CA ALA A 6 -10.60 9.98 -5.85
C ALA A 6 -11.46 8.94 -5.11
N ARG A 7 -11.13 7.65 -5.25
CA ARG A 7 -11.82 6.56 -4.56
C ARG A 7 -11.66 6.63 -3.03
N LEU A 8 -10.44 6.86 -2.55
CA LEU A 8 -10.19 7.00 -1.11
C LEU A 8 -10.90 8.24 -0.54
N ALA A 9 -10.87 9.36 -1.26
CA ALA A 9 -11.58 10.57 -0.83
C ALA A 9 -13.10 10.39 -0.77
N SER A 10 -13.67 9.48 -1.60
CA SER A 10 -15.11 9.17 -1.55
C SER A 10 -15.53 8.36 -0.31
N LEU A 11 -14.59 7.80 0.45
CA LEU A 11 -14.88 7.17 1.73
C LEU A 11 -15.34 8.19 2.77
N GLY A 12 -14.90 9.45 2.67
CA GLY A 12 -15.34 10.54 3.55
C GLY A 12 -14.71 10.55 4.94
N ASP A 13 -13.78 9.63 5.24
CA ASP A 13 -13.30 9.36 6.59
C ASP A 13 -12.08 10.20 6.99
N GLY A 14 -11.62 11.12 6.11
CA GLY A 14 -10.47 11.99 6.40
C GLY A 14 -9.85 12.66 5.18
N GLU A 15 -8.81 13.46 5.42
CA GLU A 15 -8.05 14.11 4.37
C GLU A 15 -7.21 13.08 3.60
N VAL A 16 -7.32 13.08 2.26
CA VAL A 16 -6.50 12.25 1.38
C VAL A 16 -5.51 13.11 0.62
N ARG A 17 -4.25 13.03 1.01
CA ARG A 17 -3.13 13.71 0.34
C ARG A 17 -2.38 12.75 -0.56
N THR A 18 -2.00 13.19 -1.75
CA THR A 18 -1.15 12.43 -2.67
C THR A 18 -0.03 13.30 -3.19
N PHE A 19 1.13 12.71 -3.40
CA PHE A 19 2.29 13.41 -3.94
C PHE A 19 3.01 12.57 -5.00
N ASP A 20 3.85 13.22 -5.78
CA ASP A 20 4.74 12.60 -6.74
C ASP A 20 6.18 12.70 -6.21
N TYR A 21 6.92 11.59 -6.21
CA TYR A 21 8.34 11.58 -5.85
C TYR A 21 9.19 12.47 -6.78
N PRO A 22 10.38 12.94 -6.34
CA PRO A 22 11.19 13.87 -7.11
C PRO A 22 11.46 13.43 -8.56
N TYR A 23 11.81 12.17 -8.78
CA TYR A 23 12.02 11.63 -10.12
C TYR A 23 10.76 11.68 -11.01
N MET A 24 9.57 11.58 -10.43
CA MET A 24 8.29 11.69 -11.17
C MET A 24 8.01 13.14 -11.59
N ARG A 25 8.35 14.11 -10.73
CA ARG A 25 8.24 15.55 -11.02
C ARG A 25 9.24 15.96 -12.11
N ALA A 26 10.41 15.33 -12.16
CA ALA A 26 11.46 15.63 -13.13
C ALA A 26 11.23 15.07 -14.55
N GLY A 27 10.13 14.32 -14.78
CA GLY A 27 9.69 13.87 -16.10
C GLY A 27 9.73 12.37 -16.34
N LYS A 28 8.98 11.93 -17.35
CA LYS A 28 8.56 10.52 -17.58
C LYS A 28 9.64 9.49 -17.89
N ARG A 29 10.91 9.85 -18.01
CA ARG A 29 12.00 8.93 -18.43
C ARG A 29 13.13 8.81 -17.41
N ARG A 30 12.93 9.28 -16.18
CA ARG A 30 13.94 9.10 -15.12
C ARG A 30 13.71 7.80 -14.36
N SER A 31 14.80 7.12 -14.10
CA SER A 31 14.81 6.02 -13.12
C SER A 31 14.43 6.54 -11.74
N PRO A 32 13.82 5.70 -10.89
CA PRO A 32 13.57 6.08 -9.50
C PRO A 32 14.83 6.54 -8.79
N ASP A 33 14.68 7.55 -7.95
CA ASP A 33 15.77 8.01 -7.07
C ASP A 33 16.21 6.88 -6.11
N ARG A 34 17.36 7.06 -5.49
CA ARG A 34 17.86 6.13 -4.46
C ARG A 34 16.90 6.12 -3.26
N LEU A 35 16.84 5.00 -2.56
CA LEU A 35 15.92 4.77 -1.44
C LEU A 35 15.91 5.90 -0.39
N PRO A 36 17.05 6.45 0.09
CA PRO A 36 17.04 7.55 1.05
C PRO A 36 16.29 8.80 0.53
N VAL A 37 16.53 9.20 -0.73
CA VAL A 37 15.84 10.36 -1.34
C VAL A 37 14.33 10.16 -1.40
N LEU A 38 13.87 8.93 -1.67
CA LEU A 38 12.45 8.59 -1.71
C LEU A 38 11.82 8.62 -0.30
N ILE A 39 12.55 8.12 0.71
CA ILE A 39 12.11 8.16 2.12
C ILE A 39 12.02 9.62 2.58
N ASP A 40 13.03 10.45 2.31
CA ASP A 40 13.06 11.85 2.71
C ASP A 40 11.92 12.66 2.06
N ALA A 41 11.65 12.43 0.78
CA ALA A 41 10.52 13.04 0.10
C ALA A 41 9.17 12.65 0.73
N HIS A 42 9.02 11.37 1.11
CA HIS A 42 7.81 10.89 1.77
C HIS A 42 7.68 11.43 3.20
N ARG A 43 8.80 11.54 3.93
CA ARG A 43 8.85 12.15 5.27
C ARG A 43 8.44 13.62 5.25
N ALA A 44 8.90 14.38 4.27
CA ALA A 44 8.51 15.78 4.11
C ALA A 44 7.00 15.93 3.92
N GLU A 45 6.39 15.13 3.06
CA GLU A 45 4.93 15.15 2.83
C GLU A 45 4.14 14.69 4.08
N LEU A 46 4.68 13.72 4.84
CA LEU A 46 4.08 13.30 6.12
C LEU A 46 4.12 14.42 7.16
N ALA A 47 5.25 15.12 7.25
CA ALA A 47 5.40 16.26 8.17
C ALA A 47 4.42 17.40 7.84
N GLU A 48 4.27 17.73 6.55
CA GLU A 48 3.30 18.72 6.10
C GLU A 48 1.85 18.30 6.39
N LEU A 49 1.51 17.01 6.21
CA LEU A 49 0.17 16.50 6.54
C LEU A 49 -0.09 16.64 8.04
N ARG A 50 0.86 16.24 8.89
CA ARG A 50 0.75 16.34 10.36
C ARG A 50 0.62 17.76 10.88
N ALA A 51 1.13 18.74 10.15
CA ALA A 51 0.99 20.15 10.53
C ALA A 51 -0.46 20.66 10.42
N THR A 52 -1.30 20.01 9.63
CA THR A 52 -2.67 20.44 9.35
C THR A 52 -3.74 19.42 9.76
N ALA A 53 -3.42 18.13 9.74
CA ALA A 53 -4.36 17.07 10.06
C ALA A 53 -4.30 16.67 11.54
N VAL A 54 -5.49 16.38 12.09
CA VAL A 54 -5.65 15.86 13.46
C VAL A 54 -6.11 14.40 13.38
N GLY A 55 -5.43 13.54 14.13
CA GLY A 55 -5.81 12.12 14.22
C GLY A 55 -4.78 11.15 13.62
N PRO A 56 -5.14 9.87 13.51
CA PRO A 56 -4.24 8.84 13.03
C PRO A 56 -3.92 9.01 11.54
N VAL A 57 -2.65 8.82 11.16
CA VAL A 57 -2.20 8.88 9.77
C VAL A 57 -1.92 7.49 9.25
N PHE A 58 -2.44 7.19 8.08
CA PHE A 58 -2.22 5.95 7.35
C PHE A 58 -1.43 6.21 6.07
N LEU A 59 -0.42 5.38 5.78
CA LEU A 59 0.30 5.47 4.52
C LEU A 59 -0.24 4.43 3.54
N ILE A 60 -0.80 4.89 2.42
CA ILE A 60 -1.37 4.02 1.39
C ILE A 60 -0.53 4.14 0.12
N GLY A 61 0.16 3.05 -0.24
CA GLY A 61 1.07 3.07 -1.36
C GLY A 61 0.85 1.93 -2.37
N LYS A 62 0.93 2.28 -3.67
CA LYS A 62 0.95 1.28 -4.73
C LYS A 62 2.39 0.91 -5.08
N SER A 63 2.67 -0.40 -5.20
CA SER A 63 3.97 -0.92 -5.63
C SER A 63 5.12 -0.29 -4.82
N MET A 64 6.06 0.38 -5.47
CA MET A 64 7.17 1.07 -4.83
C MET A 64 6.71 2.03 -3.72
N GLY A 65 5.59 2.74 -3.91
CA GLY A 65 5.06 3.66 -2.89
C GLY A 65 4.72 2.96 -1.57
N GLY A 66 4.13 1.76 -1.63
CA GLY A 66 3.88 0.94 -0.44
C GLY A 66 5.18 0.52 0.24
N ARG A 67 6.17 0.06 -0.56
CA ARG A 67 7.48 -0.31 -0.03
C ARG A 67 8.21 0.86 0.63
N ILE A 68 8.19 2.06 0.02
CA ILE A 68 8.80 3.26 0.63
C ILE A 68 8.06 3.65 1.92
N GLY A 69 6.72 3.55 1.95
CA GLY A 69 5.93 3.73 3.16
C GLY A 69 6.35 2.79 4.29
N CYS A 70 6.62 1.51 3.97
CA CYS A 70 7.15 0.54 4.95
C CYS A 70 8.53 0.98 5.50
N HIS A 71 9.44 1.45 4.66
CA HIS A 71 10.73 1.98 5.14
C HIS A 71 10.55 3.21 6.02
N LEU A 72 9.68 4.13 5.64
CA LEU A 72 9.41 5.32 6.45
C LEU A 72 8.82 4.96 7.81
N ALA A 73 7.94 3.97 7.88
CA ALA A 73 7.29 3.54 9.12
C ALA A 73 8.25 2.84 10.12
N LEU A 74 9.48 2.52 9.73
CA LEU A 74 10.53 2.11 10.68
C LEU A 74 11.06 3.28 11.51
N GLU A 75 10.92 4.50 11.01
CA GLU A 75 11.50 5.72 11.60
C GLU A 75 10.41 6.69 12.09
N GLU A 76 9.23 6.65 11.46
CA GLU A 76 8.13 7.58 11.71
C GLU A 76 6.88 6.81 12.17
N PRO A 77 6.33 7.11 13.37
CA PRO A 77 5.13 6.44 13.85
C PRO A 77 3.92 6.80 12.97
N VAL A 78 3.26 5.79 12.41
CA VAL A 78 1.99 5.92 11.67
C VAL A 78 1.01 4.88 12.17
N ALA A 79 -0.29 5.12 12.04
CA ALA A 79 -1.33 4.23 12.55
C ALA A 79 -1.38 2.89 11.81
N GLY A 80 -1.09 2.89 10.51
CA GLY A 80 -1.09 1.69 9.70
C GLY A 80 -0.61 1.93 8.28
N LEU A 81 -0.33 0.83 7.61
CA LEU A 81 0.17 0.79 6.23
C LEU A 81 -0.80 0.03 5.33
N VAL A 82 -1.03 0.52 4.12
CA VAL A 82 -1.76 -0.20 3.08
C VAL A 82 -0.88 -0.34 1.84
N CYS A 83 -0.57 -1.57 1.47
CA CYS A 83 0.28 -1.90 0.34
C CYS A 83 -0.57 -2.47 -0.80
N LEU A 84 -0.79 -1.67 -1.86
CA LEU A 84 -1.52 -2.08 -3.06
C LEU A 84 -0.53 -2.68 -4.07
N GLY A 85 -0.48 -4.00 -4.20
CA GLY A 85 0.50 -4.71 -5.01
C GLY A 85 1.92 -4.51 -4.49
N TYR A 86 2.26 -5.08 -3.35
CA TYR A 86 3.62 -4.96 -2.79
C TYR A 86 4.65 -5.63 -3.69
N PRO A 87 5.77 -4.96 -4.07
CA PRO A 87 6.77 -5.56 -4.95
C PRO A 87 7.78 -6.39 -4.15
N LEU A 88 7.37 -7.56 -3.67
CA LEU A 88 8.16 -8.44 -2.81
C LEU A 88 9.41 -8.97 -3.51
N LYS A 89 9.33 -9.21 -4.82
CA LYS A 89 10.47 -9.55 -5.67
C LYS A 89 10.91 -8.35 -6.51
N SER A 90 12.22 -8.21 -6.67
CA SER A 90 12.77 -7.26 -7.64
C SER A 90 12.43 -7.71 -9.07
N GLY A 91 11.83 -6.83 -9.88
CA GLY A 91 11.53 -7.16 -11.28
C GLY A 91 12.76 -7.40 -12.15
N SER A 92 13.90 -6.82 -11.79
CA SER A 92 15.15 -6.96 -12.57
C SER A 92 16.04 -8.12 -12.13
N THR A 93 16.12 -8.38 -10.82
CA THR A 93 17.06 -9.36 -10.26
C THR A 93 16.35 -10.56 -9.62
N GLY A 94 15.03 -10.49 -9.42
CA GLY A 94 14.28 -11.47 -8.64
C GLY A 94 14.58 -11.47 -7.14
N ALA A 95 15.48 -10.61 -6.66
CA ALA A 95 15.87 -10.54 -5.26
C ALA A 95 14.68 -10.24 -4.35
N LEU A 96 14.62 -10.93 -3.23
CA LEU A 96 13.58 -10.76 -2.22
C LEU A 96 13.75 -9.42 -1.48
N ARG A 97 12.65 -8.74 -1.21
CA ARG A 97 12.59 -7.43 -0.53
C ARG A 97 11.78 -7.51 0.75
N ASP A 98 12.05 -8.53 1.55
CA ASP A 98 11.33 -8.83 2.79
C ASP A 98 11.92 -8.13 4.02
N GLN A 99 13.19 -7.73 4.01
CA GLN A 99 13.90 -7.19 5.18
C GLN A 99 13.14 -6.07 5.89
N VAL A 100 12.58 -5.12 5.12
CA VAL A 100 11.80 -4.03 5.71
C VAL A 100 10.52 -4.56 6.37
N LEU A 101 9.86 -5.57 5.79
CA LEU A 101 8.63 -6.16 6.33
C LEU A 101 8.90 -6.90 7.64
N LEU A 102 10.04 -7.60 7.73
CA LEU A 102 10.44 -8.33 8.93
C LEU A 102 10.83 -7.39 10.10
N ALA A 103 11.23 -6.16 9.78
CA ALA A 103 11.56 -5.15 10.78
C ALA A 103 10.35 -4.31 11.24
N LEU A 104 9.22 -4.39 10.54
CA LEU A 104 8.03 -3.60 10.86
C LEU A 104 7.42 -4.00 12.21
N GLN A 105 6.90 -2.98 12.91
CA GLN A 105 5.98 -3.12 14.05
C GLN A 105 4.60 -2.54 13.73
N THR A 106 4.52 -1.64 12.76
CA THR A 106 3.29 -0.99 12.30
C THR A 106 2.37 -1.98 11.59
N PRO A 107 1.07 -2.05 11.96
CA PRO A 107 0.10 -2.89 11.28
C PRO A 107 0.05 -2.63 9.78
N VAL A 108 -0.07 -3.70 8.97
CA VAL A 108 -0.10 -3.58 7.52
C VAL A 108 -1.23 -4.38 6.88
N LEU A 109 -1.97 -3.73 5.97
CA LEU A 109 -2.88 -4.38 5.03
C LEU A 109 -2.17 -4.58 3.69
N PHE A 110 -1.99 -5.82 3.30
CA PHE A 110 -1.61 -6.18 1.93
C PHE A 110 -2.86 -6.39 1.08
N VAL A 111 -2.91 -5.72 -0.07
CA VAL A 111 -3.89 -5.98 -1.12
C VAL A 111 -3.14 -6.53 -2.32
N GLN A 112 -3.33 -7.82 -2.64
CA GLN A 112 -2.46 -8.52 -3.56
C GLN A 112 -3.23 -9.30 -4.63
N GLY A 113 -2.83 -9.11 -5.89
CA GLY A 113 -3.40 -9.85 -7.00
C GLY A 113 -2.84 -11.28 -7.13
N THR A 114 -3.67 -12.27 -7.46
CA THR A 114 -3.23 -13.67 -7.67
C THR A 114 -2.31 -13.84 -8.88
N ARG A 115 -2.29 -12.87 -9.79
CA ARG A 115 -1.48 -12.88 -11.02
C ARG A 115 -0.33 -11.87 -10.99
N ASP A 116 0.05 -11.41 -9.81
CA ASP A 116 1.18 -10.49 -9.65
C ASP A 116 2.52 -11.26 -9.60
N PRO A 117 3.36 -11.19 -10.64
CA PRO A 117 4.63 -11.90 -10.64
C PRO A 117 5.67 -11.32 -9.68
N LEU A 118 5.46 -10.07 -9.19
CA LEU A 118 6.36 -9.44 -8.24
C LEU A 118 6.05 -9.83 -6.79
N CYS A 119 4.92 -10.49 -6.56
CA CYS A 119 4.52 -10.94 -5.21
C CYS A 119 3.68 -12.22 -5.29
N PRO A 120 4.29 -13.38 -5.53
CA PRO A 120 3.61 -14.67 -5.40
C PRO A 120 3.01 -14.81 -4.00
N LEU A 121 1.77 -15.30 -3.92
CA LEU A 121 1.00 -15.35 -2.66
C LEU A 121 1.60 -16.30 -1.63
N ASP A 122 2.17 -17.43 -2.08
CA ASP A 122 2.89 -18.38 -1.26
C ASP A 122 4.09 -17.72 -0.57
N LEU A 123 4.91 -17.01 -1.35
CA LEU A 123 6.05 -16.28 -0.83
C LEU A 123 5.63 -15.14 0.13
N LEU A 124 4.54 -14.44 -0.18
CA LEU A 124 4.00 -13.44 0.74
C LEU A 124 3.51 -14.06 2.04
N ALA A 125 2.88 -15.24 1.99
CA ALA A 125 2.43 -15.97 3.16
C ALA A 125 3.61 -16.37 4.07
N GLU A 126 4.71 -16.86 3.48
CA GLU A 126 5.94 -17.21 4.22
C GLU A 126 6.55 -15.97 4.91
N VAL A 127 6.62 -14.84 4.21
CA VAL A 127 7.14 -13.60 4.80
C VAL A 127 6.23 -13.10 5.90
N ARG A 128 4.90 -13.08 5.70
CA ARG A 128 3.93 -12.66 6.71
C ARG A 128 3.97 -13.51 7.97
N ALA A 129 4.19 -14.81 7.85
CA ALA A 129 4.34 -15.70 9.01
C ALA A 129 5.57 -15.39 9.88
N ARG A 130 6.56 -14.67 9.32
CA ARG A 130 7.79 -14.25 10.01
C ARG A 130 7.76 -12.80 10.50
N MET A 131 6.74 -12.02 10.10
CA MET A 131 6.59 -10.61 10.53
C MET A 131 6.18 -10.54 11.99
N SER A 132 6.75 -9.59 12.73
CA SER A 132 6.28 -9.22 14.08
C SER A 132 5.07 -8.30 14.02
N ALA A 133 4.97 -7.46 12.99
CA ALA A 133 3.84 -6.56 12.78
C ALA A 133 2.55 -7.34 12.47
N PRO A 134 1.40 -6.95 13.05
CA PRO A 134 0.11 -7.48 12.63
C PRO A 134 -0.10 -7.27 11.13
N SER A 135 -0.49 -8.31 10.40
CA SER A 135 -0.69 -8.19 8.96
C SER A 135 -2.00 -8.82 8.50
N THR A 136 -2.76 -8.08 7.70
CA THR A 136 -3.97 -8.53 7.02
C THR A 136 -3.71 -8.67 5.53
N LEU A 137 -4.38 -9.60 4.87
CA LEU A 137 -4.26 -9.82 3.43
C LEU A 137 -5.64 -9.84 2.78
N LEU A 138 -5.86 -8.95 1.82
CA LEU A 138 -6.95 -9.05 0.85
C LEU A 138 -6.39 -9.59 -0.47
N ILE A 139 -6.92 -10.70 -0.94
CA ILE A 139 -6.57 -11.28 -2.24
C ILE A 139 -7.53 -10.76 -3.29
N VAL A 140 -6.97 -10.17 -4.37
CA VAL A 140 -7.71 -9.80 -5.58
C VAL A 140 -7.53 -10.93 -6.60
N ASP A 141 -8.51 -11.82 -6.66
CA ASP A 141 -8.43 -12.97 -7.56
C ASP A 141 -8.47 -12.54 -9.03
N GLY A 142 -7.53 -13.08 -9.83
CA GLY A 142 -7.29 -12.68 -11.22
C GLY A 142 -6.63 -11.30 -11.38
N GLY A 143 -6.32 -10.60 -10.30
CA GLY A 143 -5.66 -9.30 -10.31
C GLY A 143 -4.16 -9.41 -10.64
N ASP A 144 -3.66 -8.47 -11.43
CA ASP A 144 -2.25 -8.28 -11.71
C ASP A 144 -1.55 -7.38 -10.67
N HIS A 145 -0.30 -6.99 -10.92
CA HIS A 145 0.46 -6.05 -10.07
C HIS A 145 -0.23 -4.68 -9.88
N SER A 146 -1.14 -4.33 -10.76
CA SER A 146 -1.94 -3.10 -10.66
C SER A 146 -3.31 -3.32 -10.04
N LEU A 147 -3.60 -4.54 -9.58
CA LEU A 147 -4.90 -5.02 -9.11
C LEU A 147 -5.97 -5.02 -10.21
N ALA A 148 -5.54 -4.94 -11.47
CA ALA A 148 -6.45 -5.01 -12.60
C ALA A 148 -6.82 -6.49 -12.86
N VAL A 149 -8.11 -6.77 -12.80
CA VAL A 149 -8.66 -8.11 -13.09
C VAL A 149 -8.88 -8.25 -14.58
N SER A 150 -8.42 -9.36 -15.19
CA SER A 150 -8.55 -9.58 -16.62
C SER A 150 -10.03 -9.60 -17.07
N ALA A 151 -10.29 -9.16 -18.31
CA ALA A 151 -11.65 -9.14 -18.88
C ALA A 151 -12.31 -10.53 -18.83
N THR A 152 -11.55 -11.60 -19.12
CA THR A 152 -12.01 -12.98 -19.06
C THR A 152 -12.43 -13.38 -17.65
N ALA A 153 -11.61 -13.08 -16.64
CA ALA A 153 -11.94 -13.40 -15.25
C ALA A 153 -13.15 -12.61 -14.74
N ARG A 154 -13.27 -11.35 -15.12
CA ARG A 154 -14.44 -10.52 -14.78
C ARG A 154 -15.72 -11.05 -15.43
N LYS A 155 -15.67 -11.39 -16.72
CA LYS A 155 -16.81 -11.96 -17.43
C LYS A 155 -17.27 -13.29 -16.83
N ALA A 156 -16.35 -14.17 -16.46
CA ALA A 156 -16.67 -15.46 -15.84
C ALA A 156 -17.40 -15.31 -14.49
N ARG A 157 -17.18 -14.20 -13.78
CA ARG A 157 -17.80 -13.91 -12.48
C ARG A 157 -18.98 -12.96 -12.53
N GLY A 158 -19.31 -12.42 -13.69
CA GLY A 158 -20.32 -11.37 -13.84
C GLY A 158 -19.96 -10.06 -13.12
N GLU A 159 -18.67 -9.79 -12.93
CA GLU A 159 -18.15 -8.66 -12.17
C GLU A 159 -17.50 -7.61 -13.07
N THR A 160 -17.48 -6.37 -12.59
CA THR A 160 -16.73 -5.26 -13.18
C THR A 160 -15.42 -5.03 -12.42
N GLN A 161 -14.52 -4.21 -12.98
CA GLN A 161 -13.36 -3.74 -12.22
C GLN A 161 -13.78 -2.85 -11.04
N ALA A 162 -14.90 -2.12 -11.19
CA ALA A 162 -15.42 -1.27 -10.11
C ALA A 162 -15.86 -2.10 -8.90
N ASP A 163 -16.44 -3.28 -9.10
CA ASP A 163 -16.82 -4.18 -8.00
C ASP A 163 -15.58 -4.69 -7.25
N SER A 164 -14.52 -5.03 -7.98
CA SER A 164 -13.25 -5.41 -7.36
C SER A 164 -12.62 -4.24 -6.59
N ASP A 165 -12.62 -3.04 -7.16
CA ASP A 165 -12.08 -1.84 -6.52
C ASP A 165 -12.91 -1.46 -5.27
N ALA A 166 -14.23 -1.66 -5.28
CA ALA A 166 -15.10 -1.42 -4.13
C ALA A 166 -14.76 -2.34 -2.96
N ARG A 167 -14.49 -3.63 -3.22
CA ARG A 167 -14.02 -4.57 -2.17
C ARG A 167 -12.68 -4.15 -1.57
N VAL A 168 -11.78 -3.61 -2.40
CA VAL A 168 -10.50 -3.08 -1.91
C VAL A 168 -10.72 -1.86 -1.01
N LEU A 169 -11.59 -0.94 -1.40
CA LEU A 169 -11.93 0.24 -0.60
C LEU A 169 -12.55 -0.13 0.74
N GLU A 170 -13.47 -1.10 0.75
CA GLU A 170 -14.10 -1.58 1.98
C GLU A 170 -13.08 -2.24 2.92
N ALA A 171 -12.16 -3.03 2.39
CA ALA A 171 -11.08 -3.60 3.20
C ALA A 171 -10.14 -2.53 3.79
N ILE A 172 -9.84 -1.47 3.02
CA ILE A 172 -9.06 -0.33 3.51
C ILE A 172 -9.81 0.37 4.64
N ARG A 173 -11.10 0.68 4.45
CA ARG A 173 -11.95 1.30 5.48
C ARG A 173 -11.95 0.46 6.76
N SER A 174 -12.33 -0.81 6.66
CA SER A 174 -12.39 -1.72 7.80
C SER A 174 -11.04 -1.83 8.54
N PHE A 175 -9.93 -1.84 7.81
CA PHE A 175 -8.59 -1.85 8.39
C PHE A 175 -8.29 -0.57 9.18
N CYS A 176 -8.60 0.60 8.61
CA CYS A 176 -8.39 1.88 9.27
C CYS A 176 -9.27 2.03 10.51
N ASP A 177 -10.56 1.69 10.40
CA ASP A 177 -11.52 1.79 11.50
C ASP A 177 -11.13 0.93 12.69
N ASN A 178 -10.72 -0.32 12.45
CA ASN A 178 -10.26 -1.24 13.50
C ASN A 178 -9.07 -0.67 14.27
N LEU A 179 -8.12 -0.02 13.58
CA LEU A 179 -6.96 0.58 14.23
C LEU A 179 -7.31 1.89 14.97
N CYS A 180 -8.27 2.66 14.46
CA CYS A 180 -8.77 3.86 15.15
C CYS A 180 -9.51 3.52 16.44
N VAL A 181 -10.28 2.42 16.46
CA VAL A 181 -10.99 1.95 17.66
C VAL A 181 -10.01 1.46 18.72
N THR A 182 -9.01 0.66 18.34
CA THR A 182 -7.98 0.13 19.25
C THR A 182 -7.13 1.24 19.90
N ALA A 183 -6.87 2.31 19.16
CA ALA A 183 -6.12 3.46 19.67
C ALA A 183 -6.91 4.34 20.68
N ARG A 184 -8.24 4.16 20.76
CA ARG A 184 -9.13 4.90 21.67
C ARG A 184 -9.53 4.09 22.91
N ALA A 185 -9.19 2.80 22.96
CA ALA A 185 -9.42 1.99 24.14
C ALA A 185 -8.46 2.42 25.26
N PRO A 186 -8.96 2.67 26.48
CA PRO A 186 -8.17 3.17 27.62
C PRO A 186 -7.11 2.18 28.10
#